data_054e68ca1b1730023ac241a1c5b84bb7
#
_entry.id   054e68ca1b1730023ac241a1c5b84bb7
#
_cell.length_a   1.000
_cell.length_b   1.000
_cell.length_c   1.000
_cell.angle_alpha   90.00
_cell.angle_beta   90.00
_cell.angle_gamma   90.00
#
_symmetry.space_group_name_H-M   'P 1'
#
loop_
_entity.id
_entity.type
_entity.pdbx_description
1 polymer ?
#
loop_
_entity_poly.entity_id
_entity_poly.type
_entity_poly.pdbx_seq_one_letter_code
_entity_poly.pdbx_strand_id
1 'polypeptide(L)'
;MMDKKPHIKPYLYGMFAGFGAISLSILFFFLIYRFQGFGNAVSTLTGILMPFIYGSVIAYLLKPVCNWIEAFLHKLFPERMHRFANMLAVALTILFGLLLIYALIMMIVPQLINSVTALYFTARDNIGDFVEWISKQEFIANNKKLLDFIESSYDSLDANLDAWIKNTLLPSMQNILSGAAVGVVNVVTWIKNFVIGLIVSVYLLASRKKFGQQGKLILYSLVKPRWADLIMEEVRYADRMFGGFINGKILDSAIIGVLCYIACLIFKFPS
;
A
#
# COMPACT_ATOMS: atom_id res chain seq x y z
N MET A 1 -39.59 15.08 -67.41
CA MET A 1 -39.95 14.45 -66.13
C MET A 1 -38.83 13.55 -65.78
N MET A 2 -37.86 14.06 -64.98
CA MET A 2 -36.64 13.27 -64.60
C MET A 2 -36.91 12.60 -63.25
N ASP A 3 -36.99 11.29 -63.31
CA ASP A 3 -37.23 10.39 -62.14
C ASP A 3 -35.98 10.38 -61.22
N LYS A 4 -36.02 11.10 -60.09
CA LYS A 4 -35.01 11.07 -59.04
C LYS A 4 -35.16 9.77 -58.24
N LYS A 5 -34.40 8.76 -58.61
CA LYS A 5 -34.27 7.54 -57.75
C LYS A 5 -33.72 7.97 -56.41
N PRO A 6 -34.39 7.61 -55.28
CA PRO A 6 -33.91 7.98 -53.93
C PRO A 6 -32.60 7.24 -53.64
N HIS A 7 -31.57 8.03 -53.24
CA HIS A 7 -30.29 7.50 -52.76
C HIS A 7 -30.44 6.84 -51.38
N ILE A 8 -31.10 5.72 -51.32
CA ILE A 8 -31.33 4.93 -50.06
C ILE A 8 -30.06 4.21 -49.61
N LYS A 9 -29.13 3.91 -50.55
CA LYS A 9 -27.90 3.15 -50.26
C LYS A 9 -27.00 3.69 -49.15
N PRO A 10 -26.70 5.00 -49.05
CA PRO A 10 -25.80 5.47 -48.00
C PRO A 10 -26.42 5.36 -46.59
N TYR A 11 -27.72 5.51 -46.45
CA TYR A 11 -28.41 5.37 -45.16
C TYR A 11 -28.49 3.91 -44.70
N LEU A 12 -28.64 2.97 -45.64
CA LEU A 12 -28.60 1.53 -45.35
C LEU A 12 -27.23 1.10 -44.82
N TYR A 13 -26.13 1.58 -45.42
CA TYR A 13 -24.78 1.29 -44.93
C TYR A 13 -24.56 1.85 -43.53
N GLY A 14 -25.04 3.05 -43.22
CA GLY A 14 -24.97 3.63 -41.87
C GLY A 14 -25.76 2.83 -40.84
N MET A 15 -26.97 2.37 -41.19
CA MET A 15 -27.78 1.50 -40.34
C MET A 15 -27.10 0.17 -40.08
N PHE A 16 -26.58 -0.51 -41.08
CA PHE A 16 -25.87 -1.79 -40.91
C PHE A 16 -24.56 -1.61 -40.12
N ALA A 17 -23.83 -0.53 -40.32
CA ALA A 17 -22.63 -0.23 -39.55
C ALA A 17 -22.96 0.03 -38.05
N GLY A 18 -24.01 0.80 -37.78
CA GLY A 18 -24.49 1.07 -36.44
C GLY A 18 -25.01 -0.20 -35.73
N PHE A 19 -25.83 -0.99 -36.42
CA PHE A 19 -26.31 -2.25 -35.90
C PHE A 19 -25.16 -3.23 -35.64
N GLY A 20 -24.19 -3.33 -36.56
CA GLY A 20 -23.00 -4.16 -36.42
C GLY A 20 -22.16 -3.74 -35.22
N ALA A 21 -21.92 -2.45 -35.02
CA ALA A 21 -21.18 -1.92 -33.88
C ALA A 21 -21.87 -2.22 -32.53
N ILE A 22 -23.18 -2.03 -32.46
CA ILE A 22 -23.95 -2.34 -31.25
C ILE A 22 -23.96 -3.84 -30.97
N SER A 23 -24.20 -4.67 -31.98
CA SER A 23 -24.20 -6.13 -31.84
C SER A 23 -22.84 -6.66 -31.40
N LEU A 24 -21.77 -6.10 -31.96
CA LEU A 24 -20.38 -6.46 -31.60
C LEU A 24 -20.04 -6.04 -30.19
N SER A 25 -20.50 -4.86 -29.76
CA SER A 25 -20.34 -4.36 -28.39
C SER A 25 -21.08 -5.21 -27.37
N ILE A 26 -22.33 -5.63 -27.68
CA ILE A 26 -23.12 -6.53 -26.83
C ILE A 26 -22.45 -7.90 -26.74
N LEU A 27 -21.99 -8.44 -27.86
CA LEU A 27 -21.32 -9.74 -27.93
C LEU A 27 -20.00 -9.72 -27.15
N PHE A 28 -19.24 -8.64 -27.28
CA PHE A 28 -17.99 -8.41 -26.52
C PHE A 28 -18.25 -8.26 -25.02
N PHE A 29 -19.28 -7.50 -24.63
CA PHE A 29 -19.72 -7.39 -23.25
C PHE A 29 -20.12 -8.75 -22.66
N PHE A 30 -20.92 -9.51 -23.39
CA PHE A 30 -21.35 -10.85 -22.95
C PHE A 30 -20.19 -11.83 -22.86
N LEU A 31 -19.23 -11.76 -23.78
CA LEU A 31 -18.03 -12.59 -23.78
C LEU A 31 -17.16 -12.28 -22.54
N ILE A 32 -16.99 -11.01 -22.19
CA ILE A 32 -16.25 -10.60 -20.98
C ILE A 32 -17.01 -10.96 -19.71
N TYR A 33 -18.32 -10.62 -19.66
CA TYR A 33 -19.11 -10.79 -18.44
C TYR A 33 -19.40 -12.26 -18.10
N ARG A 34 -19.69 -13.09 -19.11
CA ARG A 34 -20.05 -14.50 -18.91
C ARG A 34 -18.84 -15.46 -18.94
N PHE A 35 -17.70 -15.02 -19.40
CA PHE A 35 -16.53 -15.87 -19.46
C PHE A 35 -15.78 -15.87 -18.11
N GLN A 36 -16.24 -16.74 -17.19
CA GLN A 36 -15.59 -16.93 -15.88
C GLN A 36 -14.10 -17.24 -15.98
N GLY A 37 -13.64 -17.81 -17.08
CA GLY A 37 -12.24 -18.06 -17.37
C GLY A 37 -11.40 -16.80 -17.55
N PHE A 38 -11.99 -15.66 -18.01
CA PHE A 38 -11.26 -14.41 -18.15
C PHE A 38 -10.93 -13.81 -16.77
N GLY A 39 -11.90 -13.81 -15.85
CA GLY A 39 -11.68 -13.39 -14.46
C GLY A 39 -10.61 -14.22 -13.77
N ASN A 40 -10.64 -15.54 -13.95
CA ASN A 40 -9.63 -16.44 -13.41
C ASN A 40 -8.26 -16.23 -14.06
N ALA A 41 -8.19 -16.01 -15.37
CA ALA A 41 -6.94 -15.72 -16.06
C ALA A 41 -6.32 -14.39 -15.58
N VAL A 42 -7.13 -13.33 -15.44
CA VAL A 42 -6.69 -12.04 -14.89
C VAL A 42 -6.22 -12.19 -13.45
N SER A 43 -6.97 -12.90 -12.61
CA SER A 43 -6.60 -13.17 -11.22
C SER A 43 -5.29 -13.94 -11.12
N THR A 44 -5.11 -14.98 -11.95
CA THR A 44 -3.87 -15.76 -11.99
C THR A 44 -2.69 -14.91 -12.46
N LEU A 45 -2.86 -14.13 -13.53
CA LEU A 45 -1.83 -13.20 -14.01
C LEU A 45 -1.47 -12.16 -12.94
N THR A 46 -2.46 -11.57 -12.29
CA THR A 46 -2.24 -10.61 -11.21
C THR A 46 -1.49 -11.27 -10.05
N GLY A 47 -1.86 -12.49 -9.66
CA GLY A 47 -1.17 -13.26 -8.61
C GLY A 47 0.30 -13.53 -8.94
N ILE A 48 0.61 -13.83 -10.21
CA ILE A 48 2.00 -14.04 -10.67
C ILE A 48 2.77 -12.72 -10.73
N LEU A 49 2.11 -11.62 -11.12
CA LEU A 49 2.76 -10.30 -11.25
C LEU A 49 2.92 -9.55 -9.92
N MET A 50 2.12 -9.88 -8.91
CA MET A 50 2.17 -9.18 -7.60
C MET A 50 3.58 -9.09 -6.99
N PRO A 51 4.40 -10.16 -6.92
CA PRO A 51 5.76 -10.05 -6.39
C PRO A 51 6.64 -9.10 -7.19
N PHE A 52 6.46 -9.04 -8.51
CA PHE A 52 7.21 -8.12 -9.38
C PHE A 52 6.77 -6.66 -9.16
N ILE A 53 5.48 -6.42 -8.96
CA ILE A 53 4.95 -5.09 -8.63
C ILE A 53 5.52 -4.63 -7.29
N TYR A 54 5.44 -5.47 -6.25
CA TYR A 54 6.03 -5.17 -4.94
C TYR A 54 7.53 -4.91 -5.04
N GLY A 55 8.27 -5.77 -5.75
CA GLY A 55 9.70 -5.57 -5.96
C GLY A 55 10.02 -4.28 -6.70
N SER A 56 9.22 -3.89 -7.68
CA SER A 56 9.38 -2.63 -8.42
C SER A 56 9.12 -1.41 -7.54
N VAL A 57 8.08 -1.46 -6.71
CA VAL A 57 7.75 -0.37 -5.75
C VAL A 57 8.88 -0.23 -4.72
N ILE A 58 9.33 -1.33 -4.12
CA ILE A 58 10.44 -1.33 -3.15
C ILE A 58 11.72 -0.78 -3.79
N ALA A 59 12.06 -1.24 -5.00
CA ALA A 59 13.23 -0.74 -5.73
C ALA A 59 13.13 0.75 -6.02
N TYR A 60 11.94 1.24 -6.40
CA TYR A 60 11.71 2.66 -6.66
C TYR A 60 11.84 3.51 -5.40
N LEU A 61 11.25 3.08 -4.29
CA LEU A 61 11.33 3.77 -3.00
C LEU A 61 12.77 3.80 -2.44
N LEU A 62 13.52 2.72 -2.63
CA LEU A 62 14.91 2.63 -2.18
C LEU A 62 15.93 3.28 -3.14
N LYS A 63 15.52 3.64 -4.37
CA LYS A 63 16.37 4.28 -5.39
C LYS A 63 17.14 5.50 -4.86
N PRO A 64 16.54 6.49 -4.15
CA PRO A 64 17.27 7.64 -3.64
C PRO A 64 18.33 7.24 -2.60
N VAL A 65 18.02 6.33 -1.69
CA VAL A 65 18.96 5.82 -0.68
C VAL A 65 20.12 5.09 -1.35
N CYS A 66 19.82 4.23 -2.33
CA CYS A 66 20.83 3.52 -3.11
C CYS A 66 21.77 4.47 -3.87
N ASN A 67 21.23 5.52 -4.49
CA ASN A 67 22.03 6.51 -5.19
C ASN A 67 22.96 7.26 -4.25
N TRP A 68 22.50 7.59 -3.03
CA TRP A 68 23.30 8.27 -2.02
C TRP A 68 24.44 7.37 -1.54
N ILE A 69 24.17 6.11 -1.23
CA ILE A 69 25.18 5.11 -0.82
C ILE A 69 26.16 4.84 -1.96
N GLU A 70 25.68 4.69 -3.20
CA GLU A 70 26.53 4.51 -4.39
C GLU A 70 27.50 5.69 -4.57
N ALA A 71 26.99 6.93 -4.46
CA ALA A 71 27.81 8.12 -4.58
C ALA A 71 28.88 8.21 -3.46
N PHE A 72 28.56 7.78 -2.24
CA PHE A 72 29.50 7.72 -1.13
C PHE A 72 30.57 6.65 -1.36
N LEU A 73 30.19 5.45 -1.77
CA LEU A 73 31.12 4.35 -2.03
C LEU A 73 32.03 4.63 -3.22
N HIS A 74 31.55 5.31 -4.26
CA HIS A 74 32.37 5.70 -5.41
C HIS A 74 33.47 6.72 -5.04
N LYS A 75 33.27 7.50 -3.96
CA LYS A 75 34.34 8.37 -3.43
C LYS A 75 35.39 7.58 -2.66
N LEU A 76 35.03 6.45 -2.09
CA LEU A 76 35.89 5.64 -1.24
C LEU A 76 36.68 4.59 -2.03
N PHE A 77 36.13 4.05 -3.12
CA PHE A 77 36.72 2.97 -3.91
C PHE A 77 37.30 3.48 -5.24
N PRO A 78 38.45 2.94 -5.68
CA PRO A 78 39.05 3.29 -6.96
C PRO A 78 38.19 2.80 -8.13
N GLU A 79 38.33 3.43 -9.31
CA GLU A 79 37.49 3.15 -10.50
C GLU A 79 37.41 1.69 -10.91
N ARG A 80 38.47 0.93 -10.71
CA ARG A 80 38.49 -0.53 -11.02
C ARG A 80 37.48 -1.34 -10.19
N MET A 81 37.07 -0.84 -9.01
CA MET A 81 36.16 -1.53 -8.10
C MET A 81 34.74 -0.98 -8.12
N HIS A 82 34.39 -0.10 -9.05
CA HIS A 82 33.04 0.50 -9.13
C HIS A 82 31.92 -0.55 -9.30
N ARG A 83 32.19 -1.68 -9.95
CA ARG A 83 31.20 -2.79 -10.03
C ARG A 83 30.92 -3.40 -8.67
N PHE A 84 31.95 -3.61 -7.87
CA PHE A 84 31.83 -4.11 -6.51
C PHE A 84 31.14 -3.07 -5.61
N ALA A 85 31.51 -1.80 -5.72
CA ALA A 85 30.88 -0.69 -5.01
C ALA A 85 29.37 -0.60 -5.30
N ASN A 86 28.95 -0.80 -6.56
CA ASN A 86 27.54 -0.81 -6.92
C ASN A 86 26.78 -2.00 -6.32
N MET A 87 27.35 -3.20 -6.32
CA MET A 87 26.74 -4.37 -5.68
C MET A 87 26.64 -4.16 -4.15
N LEU A 88 27.69 -3.62 -3.54
CA LEU A 88 27.71 -3.31 -2.11
C LEU A 88 26.68 -2.23 -1.77
N ALA A 89 26.53 -1.19 -2.60
CA ALA A 89 25.52 -0.15 -2.43
C ALA A 89 24.10 -0.74 -2.40
N VAL A 90 23.79 -1.65 -3.34
CA VAL A 90 22.49 -2.33 -3.38
C VAL A 90 22.27 -3.19 -2.13
N ALA A 91 23.28 -3.98 -1.74
CA ALA A 91 23.19 -4.83 -0.55
C ALA A 91 22.96 -4.00 0.72
N LEU A 92 23.72 -2.93 0.91
CA LEU A 92 23.57 -2.01 2.05
C LEU A 92 22.22 -1.30 2.04
N THR A 93 21.72 -0.92 0.87
CA THR A 93 20.39 -0.29 0.73
C THR A 93 19.27 -1.24 1.13
N ILE A 94 19.34 -2.49 0.70
CA ILE A 94 18.34 -3.51 1.07
C ILE A 94 18.43 -3.82 2.57
N LEU A 95 19.63 -3.99 3.10
CA LEU A 95 19.84 -4.19 4.53
C LEU A 95 19.28 -3.03 5.35
N PHE A 96 19.55 -1.79 4.92
CA PHE A 96 19.00 -0.58 5.55
C PHE A 96 17.47 -0.59 5.51
N GLY A 97 16.84 -0.92 4.37
CA GLY A 97 15.39 -1.00 4.23
C GLY A 97 14.78 -2.07 5.17
N LEU A 98 15.41 -3.24 5.27
CA LEU A 98 14.97 -4.30 6.18
C LEU A 98 15.11 -3.90 7.65
N LEU A 99 16.22 -3.29 8.03
CA LEU A 99 16.44 -2.78 9.39
C LEU A 99 15.44 -1.70 9.75
N LEU A 100 15.14 -0.81 8.81
CA LEU A 100 14.15 0.25 9.01
C LEU A 100 12.75 -0.33 9.24
N ILE A 101 12.33 -1.31 8.43
CA ILE A 101 11.05 -2.00 8.61
C ILE A 101 11.02 -2.72 9.97
N TYR A 102 12.09 -3.42 10.32
CA TYR A 102 12.19 -4.11 11.61
C TYR A 102 12.09 -3.14 12.78
N ALA A 103 12.83 -2.03 12.75
CA ALA A 103 12.79 -1.00 13.77
C ALA A 103 11.39 -0.37 13.90
N LEU A 104 10.73 -0.09 12.78
CA LEU A 104 9.36 0.45 12.79
C LEU A 104 8.37 -0.54 13.42
N ILE A 105 8.45 -1.82 13.08
CA ILE A 105 7.56 -2.85 13.66
C ILE A 105 7.79 -2.93 15.17
N MET A 106 9.06 -3.03 15.61
CA MET A 106 9.40 -3.13 17.02
C MET A 106 9.06 -1.90 17.84
N MET A 107 9.02 -0.72 17.22
CA MET A 107 8.64 0.53 17.88
C MET A 107 7.13 0.75 17.88
N ILE A 108 6.47 0.53 16.75
CA ILE A 108 5.05 0.88 16.59
C ILE A 108 4.13 -0.16 17.22
N VAL A 109 4.39 -1.46 17.01
CA VAL A 109 3.45 -2.51 17.43
C VAL A 109 3.28 -2.57 18.96
N PRO A 110 4.34 -2.58 19.80
CA PRO A 110 4.18 -2.53 21.25
C PRO A 110 3.46 -1.27 21.73
N GLN A 111 3.79 -0.11 21.13
CA GLN A 111 3.13 1.16 21.45
C GLN A 111 1.64 1.14 21.15
N LEU A 112 1.24 0.59 19.99
CA LEU A 112 -0.18 0.43 19.64
C LEU A 112 -0.90 -0.48 20.63
N ILE A 113 -0.30 -1.60 21.02
CA ILE A 113 -0.87 -2.52 22.01
C ILE A 113 -1.12 -1.79 23.33
N ASN A 114 -0.09 -1.11 23.84
CA ASN A 114 -0.18 -0.36 25.09
C ASN A 114 -1.21 0.75 25.01
N SER A 115 -1.23 1.52 23.91
CA SER A 115 -2.18 2.62 23.71
C SER A 115 -3.63 2.14 23.63
N VAL A 116 -3.89 1.06 22.88
CA VAL A 116 -5.24 0.50 22.77
C VAL A 116 -5.70 -0.09 24.10
N THR A 117 -4.80 -0.78 24.80
CA THR A 117 -5.11 -1.36 26.12
C THR A 117 -5.38 -0.26 27.15
N ALA A 118 -4.55 0.78 27.20
CA ALA A 118 -4.74 1.92 28.08
C ALA A 118 -6.03 2.68 27.77
N LEU A 119 -6.33 2.91 26.48
CA LEU A 119 -7.57 3.55 26.05
C LEU A 119 -8.81 2.74 26.49
N TYR A 120 -8.73 1.41 26.35
CA TYR A 120 -9.82 0.54 26.80
C TYR A 120 -10.10 0.66 28.29
N PHE A 121 -9.06 0.53 29.13
CA PHE A 121 -9.24 0.62 30.59
C PHE A 121 -9.72 2.02 31.00
N THR A 122 -9.14 3.07 30.44
CA THR A 122 -9.58 4.45 30.72
C THR A 122 -11.01 4.70 30.25
N ALA A 123 -11.40 4.21 29.08
CA ALA A 123 -12.78 4.35 28.59
C ALA A 123 -13.77 3.57 29.47
N ARG A 124 -13.39 2.35 29.87
CA ARG A 124 -14.20 1.50 30.76
C ARG A 124 -14.46 2.19 32.11
N ASP A 125 -13.39 2.68 32.75
CA ASP A 125 -13.48 3.34 34.04
C ASP A 125 -14.34 4.61 33.93
N ASN A 126 -14.08 5.48 32.95
CA ASN A 126 -14.84 6.71 32.74
C ASN A 126 -16.33 6.46 32.42
N ILE A 127 -16.62 5.41 31.61
CA ILE A 127 -18.01 5.03 31.30
C ILE A 127 -18.66 4.43 32.54
N GLY A 128 -17.94 3.62 33.32
CA GLY A 128 -18.41 3.09 34.59
C GLY A 128 -18.79 4.18 35.57
N ASP A 129 -17.88 5.15 35.78
CA ASP A 129 -18.12 6.32 36.63
C ASP A 129 -19.33 7.16 36.15
N PHE A 130 -19.46 7.31 34.81
CA PHE A 130 -20.59 8.01 34.22
C PHE A 130 -21.91 7.26 34.43
N VAL A 131 -21.92 5.96 34.28
CA VAL A 131 -23.10 5.10 34.51
C VAL A 131 -23.49 5.16 36.00
N GLU A 132 -22.53 5.08 36.91
CA GLU A 132 -22.75 5.20 38.34
C GLU A 132 -23.30 6.58 38.72
N TRP A 133 -22.73 7.66 38.15
CA TRP A 133 -23.20 9.00 38.34
C TRP A 133 -24.64 9.21 37.85
N ILE A 134 -24.97 8.68 36.66
CA ILE A 134 -26.30 8.80 36.05
C ILE A 134 -27.35 8.02 36.86
N SER A 135 -26.96 6.83 37.34
CA SER A 135 -27.83 5.95 38.12
C SER A 135 -28.21 6.55 39.49
N LYS A 136 -27.39 7.46 40.02
CA LYS A 136 -27.64 8.19 41.24
C LYS A 136 -28.59 9.39 41.06
N GLN A 137 -28.92 9.77 39.82
CA GLN A 137 -29.83 10.87 39.57
C GLN A 137 -31.27 10.45 39.95
N GLU A 138 -31.96 11.31 40.72
CA GLU A 138 -33.28 11.06 41.29
C GLU A 138 -34.32 10.60 40.25
N PHE A 139 -34.26 11.16 39.05
CA PHE A 139 -35.15 10.80 37.93
C PHE A 139 -34.94 9.35 37.43
N ILE A 140 -33.70 8.87 37.39
CA ILE A 140 -33.34 7.54 36.92
C ILE A 140 -33.45 6.51 38.03
N ALA A 141 -33.00 6.84 39.23
CA ALA A 141 -33.13 6.02 40.43
C ALA A 141 -34.59 5.63 40.73
N ASN A 142 -35.53 6.52 40.47
CA ASN A 142 -36.97 6.25 40.63
C ASN A 142 -37.59 5.47 39.47
N ASN A 143 -36.89 5.29 38.33
CA ASN A 143 -37.42 4.56 37.18
C ASN A 143 -36.65 3.26 36.96
N LYS A 144 -37.06 2.22 37.63
CA LYS A 144 -36.42 0.91 37.62
C LYS A 144 -36.17 0.34 36.21
N LYS A 145 -37.04 0.58 35.23
CA LYS A 145 -36.90 0.11 33.86
C LYS A 145 -35.74 0.84 33.11
N LEU A 146 -35.55 2.14 33.39
CA LEU A 146 -34.43 2.89 32.78
C LEU A 146 -33.11 2.49 33.42
N LEU A 147 -33.08 2.25 34.69
CA LEU A 147 -31.91 1.80 35.43
C LEU A 147 -31.46 0.41 34.91
N ASP A 148 -32.36 -0.55 34.89
CA ASP A 148 -32.10 -1.91 34.35
C ASP A 148 -31.63 -1.86 32.90
N PHE A 149 -32.17 -0.95 32.06
CA PHE A 149 -31.74 -0.81 30.66
C PHE A 149 -30.33 -0.22 30.56
N ILE A 150 -29.98 0.76 31.35
CA ILE A 150 -28.65 1.39 31.35
C ILE A 150 -27.59 0.40 31.84
N GLU A 151 -27.84 -0.29 32.95
CA GLU A 151 -26.94 -1.30 33.51
C GLU A 151 -26.75 -2.48 32.55
N SER A 152 -27.84 -3.05 32.03
CA SER A 152 -27.74 -4.17 31.09
C SER A 152 -27.03 -3.81 29.77
N SER A 153 -27.21 -2.57 29.30
CA SER A 153 -26.51 -2.06 28.10
C SER A 153 -25.02 -1.89 28.36
N TYR A 154 -24.66 -1.36 29.53
CA TYR A 154 -23.27 -1.22 29.95
C TYR A 154 -22.58 -2.58 30.08
N ASP A 155 -23.19 -3.51 30.80
CA ASP A 155 -22.65 -4.87 30.99
C ASP A 155 -22.46 -5.60 29.66
N SER A 156 -23.41 -5.44 28.74
CA SER A 156 -23.34 -6.03 27.39
C SER A 156 -22.20 -5.43 26.56
N LEU A 157 -22.02 -4.10 26.62
CA LEU A 157 -20.92 -3.42 25.95
C LEU A 157 -19.56 -3.81 26.54
N ASP A 158 -19.45 -3.85 27.87
CA ASP A 158 -18.22 -4.21 28.58
C ASP A 158 -17.80 -5.66 28.25
N ALA A 159 -18.73 -6.62 28.33
CA ALA A 159 -18.49 -8.02 28.02
C ALA A 159 -18.06 -8.22 26.55
N ASN A 160 -18.72 -7.53 25.60
CA ASN A 160 -18.40 -7.63 24.18
C ASN A 160 -17.04 -7.01 23.87
N LEU A 161 -16.71 -5.85 24.45
CA LEU A 161 -15.42 -5.22 24.29
C LEU A 161 -14.29 -6.04 24.91
N ASP A 162 -14.48 -6.57 26.12
CA ASP A 162 -13.50 -7.43 26.79
C ASP A 162 -13.25 -8.71 25.98
N ALA A 163 -14.31 -9.34 25.49
CA ALA A 163 -14.21 -10.52 24.63
C ALA A 163 -13.50 -10.21 23.32
N TRP A 164 -13.78 -9.07 22.68
CA TRP A 164 -13.12 -8.67 21.45
C TRP A 164 -11.65 -8.39 21.64
N ILE A 165 -11.28 -7.69 22.71
CA ILE A 165 -9.88 -7.42 23.05
C ILE A 165 -9.13 -8.70 23.35
N LYS A 166 -9.66 -9.57 24.23
CA LYS A 166 -8.99 -10.80 24.65
C LYS A 166 -8.90 -11.86 23.56
N ASN A 167 -9.97 -11.99 22.75
CA ASN A 167 -10.08 -13.09 21.80
C ASN A 167 -9.63 -12.70 20.37
N THR A 168 -9.62 -11.40 20.04
CA THR A 168 -9.33 -10.96 18.68
C THR A 168 -8.11 -10.04 18.63
N LEU A 169 -8.10 -8.95 19.41
CA LEU A 169 -7.08 -7.93 19.30
C LEU A 169 -5.72 -8.40 19.84
N LEU A 170 -5.67 -8.83 21.10
CA LEU A 170 -4.43 -9.25 21.75
C LEU A 170 -3.77 -10.47 21.06
N PRO A 171 -4.50 -11.55 20.71
CA PRO A 171 -3.89 -12.65 19.97
C PRO A 171 -3.39 -12.24 18.60
N SER A 172 -4.12 -11.38 17.88
CA SER A 172 -3.70 -10.89 16.56
C SER A 172 -2.40 -10.09 16.65
N MET A 173 -2.27 -9.24 17.66
CA MET A 173 -1.06 -8.45 17.89
C MET A 173 0.11 -9.29 18.40
N GLN A 174 -0.13 -10.25 19.29
CA GLN A 174 0.87 -11.20 19.73
C GLN A 174 1.40 -12.05 18.56
N ASN A 175 0.52 -12.46 17.66
CA ASN A 175 0.90 -13.19 16.44
C ASN A 175 1.81 -12.34 15.51
N ILE A 176 1.58 -11.03 15.43
CA ILE A 176 2.46 -10.11 14.68
C ILE A 176 3.84 -10.00 15.35
N LEU A 177 3.86 -9.86 16.67
CA LEU A 177 5.11 -9.71 17.45
C LEU A 177 5.93 -11.00 17.51
N SER A 178 5.28 -12.14 17.74
CA SER A 178 5.95 -13.43 17.92
C SER A 178 6.47 -14.03 16.62
N GLY A 179 6.07 -13.48 15.45
CA GLY A 179 6.39 -14.07 14.15
C GLY A 179 5.89 -15.52 14.02
N ALA A 180 5.09 -15.98 14.98
CA ALA A 180 4.75 -17.37 15.12
C ALA A 180 3.31 -17.68 14.64
N ALA A 181 3.22 -18.36 13.52
CA ALA A 181 2.68 -19.72 13.50
C ALA A 181 1.18 -19.94 13.77
N VAL A 182 0.25 -19.04 13.43
CA VAL A 182 -1.18 -19.44 13.37
C VAL A 182 -1.90 -18.90 12.13
N GLY A 183 -1.19 -18.76 11.08
CA GLY A 183 -1.73 -18.48 9.75
C GLY A 183 -0.86 -19.11 8.68
N VAL A 184 -0.30 -20.29 8.93
CA VAL A 184 0.81 -20.91 8.18
C VAL A 184 0.62 -20.88 6.66
N VAL A 185 -0.59 -21.03 6.13
CA VAL A 185 -0.80 -21.07 4.68
C VAL A 185 -0.78 -19.67 4.06
N ASN A 186 -1.44 -18.70 4.67
CA ASN A 186 -1.45 -17.32 4.17
C ASN A 186 -0.12 -16.60 4.41
N VAL A 187 0.52 -16.84 5.55
CA VAL A 187 1.84 -16.28 5.89
C VAL A 187 2.92 -16.84 4.97
N VAL A 188 2.93 -18.14 4.68
CA VAL A 188 3.88 -18.74 3.73
C VAL A 188 3.74 -18.12 2.34
N THR A 189 2.51 -17.90 1.87
CA THR A 189 2.29 -17.24 0.59
C THR A 189 2.74 -15.78 0.62
N TRP A 190 2.51 -15.08 1.72
CA TRP A 190 2.95 -13.70 1.89
C TRP A 190 4.47 -13.59 1.97
N ILE A 191 5.12 -14.45 2.77
CA ILE A 191 6.58 -14.53 2.86
C ILE A 191 7.19 -14.90 1.50
N LYS A 192 6.63 -15.88 0.81
CA LYS A 192 7.07 -16.25 -0.54
C LYS A 192 7.02 -15.04 -1.48
N ASN A 193 5.89 -14.34 -1.53
CA ASN A 193 5.73 -13.18 -2.40
C ASN A 193 6.66 -12.02 -1.99
N PHE A 194 6.86 -11.82 -0.70
CA PHE A 194 7.80 -10.83 -0.16
C PHE A 194 9.26 -11.17 -0.53
N VAL A 195 9.69 -12.41 -0.34
CA VAL A 195 11.05 -12.86 -0.69
C VAL A 195 11.27 -12.75 -2.21
N ILE A 196 10.31 -13.16 -3.03
CA ILE A 196 10.40 -13.00 -4.49
C ILE A 196 10.45 -11.50 -4.82
N GLY A 197 9.60 -10.68 -4.23
CA GLY A 197 9.59 -9.23 -4.39
C GLY A 197 10.94 -8.60 -3.99
N LEU A 198 11.54 -9.07 -2.90
CA LEU A 198 12.86 -8.61 -2.47
C LEU A 198 13.94 -8.98 -3.49
N ILE A 199 13.97 -10.22 -3.99
CA ILE A 199 14.91 -10.65 -5.03
C ILE A 199 14.73 -9.81 -6.29
N VAL A 200 13.48 -9.58 -6.70
CA VAL A 200 13.15 -8.71 -7.85
C VAL A 200 13.62 -7.28 -7.59
N SER A 201 13.41 -6.74 -6.40
CA SER A 201 13.86 -5.37 -6.05
C SER A 201 15.37 -5.23 -6.12
N VAL A 202 16.12 -6.21 -5.60
CA VAL A 202 17.59 -6.26 -5.71
C VAL A 202 18.01 -6.25 -7.17
N TYR A 203 17.40 -7.11 -7.99
CA TYR A 203 17.73 -7.19 -9.41
C TYR A 203 17.39 -5.89 -10.17
N LEU A 204 16.22 -5.33 -9.93
CA LEU A 204 15.81 -4.07 -10.54
C LEU A 204 16.71 -2.91 -10.11
N LEU A 205 17.04 -2.84 -8.82
CA LEU A 205 17.90 -1.79 -8.27
C LEU A 205 19.33 -1.89 -8.81
N ALA A 206 19.88 -3.11 -8.89
CA ALA A 206 21.20 -3.36 -9.46
C ALA A 206 21.27 -3.05 -10.96
N SER A 207 20.19 -3.36 -11.70
CA SER A 207 20.13 -3.23 -13.16
C SER A 207 19.39 -1.99 -13.64
N ARG A 208 19.04 -1.04 -12.75
CA ARG A 208 18.17 0.12 -13.05
C ARG A 208 18.62 0.95 -14.26
N LYS A 209 19.94 1.18 -14.39
CA LYS A 209 20.51 1.92 -15.54
C LYS A 209 20.29 1.18 -16.86
N LYS A 210 20.47 -0.15 -16.86
CA LYS A 210 20.29 -1.03 -18.04
C LYS A 210 18.82 -1.09 -18.44
N PHE A 211 17.90 -1.28 -17.48
CA PHE A 211 16.46 -1.29 -17.74
C PHE A 211 15.98 0.03 -18.33
N GLY A 212 16.44 1.17 -17.81
CA GLY A 212 16.12 2.47 -18.36
C GLY A 212 16.56 2.63 -19.82
N GLN A 213 17.75 2.15 -20.18
CA GLN A 213 18.24 2.16 -21.56
C GLN A 213 17.45 1.21 -22.46
N GLN A 214 17.16 0.00 -21.99
CA GLN A 214 16.37 -0.99 -22.75
C GLN A 214 14.94 -0.50 -22.97
N GLY A 215 14.29 0.04 -21.95
CA GLY A 215 12.95 0.62 -22.08
C GLY A 215 12.91 1.75 -23.12
N LYS A 216 13.94 2.61 -23.13
CA LYS A 216 14.10 3.64 -24.16
C LYS A 216 14.21 3.03 -25.55
N LEU A 217 15.08 2.04 -25.75
CA LEU A 217 15.25 1.37 -27.05
C LEU A 217 13.95 0.72 -27.55
N ILE A 218 13.22 0.02 -26.67
CA ILE A 218 11.93 -0.58 -27.00
C ILE A 218 10.93 0.49 -27.43
N LEU A 219 10.83 1.60 -26.69
CA LEU A 219 9.92 2.68 -27.02
C LEU A 219 10.19 3.26 -28.41
N TYR A 220 11.47 3.55 -28.72
CA TYR A 220 11.84 4.12 -30.02
C TYR A 220 11.72 3.13 -31.18
N SER A 221 11.69 1.81 -30.90
CA SER A 221 11.46 0.79 -31.93
C SER A 221 9.97 0.56 -32.24
N LEU A 222 9.10 0.76 -31.25
CA LEU A 222 7.66 0.50 -31.40
C LEU A 222 6.87 1.73 -31.83
N VAL A 223 7.34 2.93 -31.53
CA VAL A 223 6.58 4.17 -31.72
C VAL A 223 7.39 5.15 -32.59
N LYS A 224 6.70 5.95 -33.42
CA LYS A 224 7.36 6.98 -34.23
C LYS A 224 8.18 7.93 -33.33
N PRO A 225 9.36 8.40 -33.76
CA PRO A 225 10.28 9.19 -32.93
C PRO A 225 9.62 10.38 -32.21
N ARG A 226 8.77 11.11 -32.89
CA ARG A 226 8.03 12.28 -32.31
C ARG A 226 7.18 11.88 -31.10
N TRP A 227 6.48 10.75 -31.15
CA TRP A 227 5.67 10.26 -30.03
C TRP A 227 6.54 9.64 -28.94
N ALA A 228 7.64 8.99 -29.33
CA ALA A 228 8.60 8.44 -28.36
C ALA A 228 9.26 9.55 -27.53
N ASP A 229 9.60 10.69 -28.15
CA ASP A 229 10.14 11.85 -27.43
C ASP A 229 9.15 12.43 -26.42
N LEU A 230 7.87 12.60 -26.83
CA LEU A 230 6.81 13.08 -25.94
C LEU A 230 6.61 12.13 -24.75
N ILE A 231 6.48 10.83 -25.00
CA ILE A 231 6.34 9.83 -23.92
C ILE A 231 7.54 9.86 -22.99
N MET A 232 8.76 9.99 -23.53
CA MET A 232 9.97 10.04 -22.72
C MET A 232 10.06 11.32 -21.88
N GLU A 233 9.56 12.43 -22.38
CA GLU A 233 9.46 13.70 -21.64
C GLU A 233 8.48 13.56 -20.47
N GLU A 234 7.29 13.02 -20.71
CA GLU A 234 6.29 12.77 -19.67
C GLU A 234 6.78 11.77 -18.60
N VAL A 235 7.47 10.69 -19.01
CA VAL A 235 8.06 9.73 -18.07
C VAL A 235 9.12 10.40 -17.19
N ARG A 236 9.97 11.26 -17.77
CA ARG A 236 10.97 12.02 -16.98
C ARG A 236 10.32 13.03 -16.05
N TYR A 237 9.24 13.67 -16.51
CA TYR A 237 8.48 14.60 -15.69
C TYR A 237 7.86 13.86 -14.49
N ALA A 238 7.20 12.72 -14.74
CA ALA A 238 6.65 11.87 -13.70
C ALA A 238 7.72 11.39 -12.70
N ASP A 239 8.87 10.87 -13.17
CA ASP A 239 9.97 10.42 -12.30
C ASP A 239 10.51 11.58 -11.43
N ARG A 240 10.58 12.80 -11.98
CA ARG A 240 11.00 13.99 -11.23
C ARG A 240 9.98 14.38 -10.16
N MET A 241 8.68 14.36 -10.51
CA MET A 241 7.61 14.71 -9.57
C MET A 241 7.50 13.68 -8.44
N PHE A 242 7.45 12.39 -8.77
CA PHE A 242 7.39 11.33 -7.77
C PHE A 242 8.67 11.26 -6.92
N GLY A 243 9.84 11.37 -7.54
CA GLY A 243 11.11 11.39 -6.82
C GLY A 243 11.23 12.59 -5.89
N GLY A 244 10.81 13.77 -6.35
CA GLY A 244 10.74 14.99 -5.55
C GLY A 244 9.78 14.85 -4.37
N PHE A 245 8.59 14.27 -4.60
CA PHE A 245 7.59 14.00 -3.56
C PHE A 245 8.14 13.05 -2.48
N ILE A 246 8.75 11.93 -2.87
CA ILE A 246 9.32 10.96 -1.93
C ILE A 246 10.43 11.61 -1.10
N ASN A 247 11.37 12.31 -1.75
CA ASN A 247 12.45 13.00 -1.05
C ASN A 247 11.91 14.08 -0.11
N GLY A 248 10.92 14.85 -0.55
CA GLY A 248 10.26 15.87 0.27
C GLY A 248 9.57 15.26 1.50
N LYS A 249 8.86 14.12 1.32
CA LYS A 249 8.21 13.43 2.44
C LYS A 249 9.19 12.83 3.45
N ILE A 250 10.31 12.29 2.98
CA ILE A 250 11.37 11.81 3.88
C ILE A 250 11.93 12.96 4.72
N LEU A 251 12.20 14.11 4.09
CA LEU A 251 12.71 15.30 4.78
C LEU A 251 11.68 15.86 5.77
N ASP A 252 10.43 16.00 5.33
CA ASP A 252 9.31 16.47 6.15
C ASP A 252 9.12 15.61 7.39
N SER A 253 9.07 14.27 7.21
CA SER A 253 8.96 13.33 8.32
C SER A 253 10.15 13.40 9.28
N ALA A 254 11.36 13.60 8.78
CA ALA A 254 12.55 13.75 9.61
C ALA A 254 12.48 15.05 10.45
N ILE A 255 12.07 16.16 9.85
CA ILE A 255 11.91 17.45 10.55
C ILE A 255 10.84 17.34 11.62
N ILE A 256 9.65 16.82 11.29
CA ILE A 256 8.55 16.63 12.24
C ILE A 256 8.98 15.69 13.38
N GLY A 257 9.65 14.59 13.07
CA GLY A 257 10.15 13.67 14.08
C GLY A 257 11.10 14.33 15.08
N VAL A 258 12.05 15.13 14.59
CA VAL A 258 12.97 15.90 15.45
C VAL A 258 12.24 16.94 16.27
N LEU A 259 11.30 17.69 15.68
CA LEU A 259 10.51 18.70 16.41
C LEU A 259 9.64 18.06 17.50
N CYS A 260 8.96 16.95 17.20
CA CYS A 260 8.18 16.21 18.17
C CYS A 260 9.07 15.68 19.31
N TYR A 261 10.23 15.12 18.98
CA TYR A 261 11.17 14.64 20.00
C TYR A 261 11.63 15.77 20.94
N ILE A 262 11.99 16.92 20.40
CA ILE A 262 12.36 18.10 21.19
C ILE A 262 11.19 18.57 22.04
N ALA A 263 9.98 18.63 21.48
CA ALA A 263 8.79 19.02 22.25
C ALA A 263 8.52 18.07 23.42
N CYS A 264 8.60 16.74 23.18
CA CYS A 264 8.44 15.75 24.24
C CYS A 264 9.49 15.90 25.36
N LEU A 265 10.74 16.21 25.02
CA LEU A 265 11.80 16.49 25.99
C LEU A 265 11.51 17.74 26.84
N ILE A 266 11.03 18.83 26.20
CA ILE A 266 10.72 20.09 26.90
C ILE A 266 9.53 19.90 27.85
N PHE A 267 8.47 19.26 27.41
CA PHE A 267 7.24 19.06 28.18
C PHE A 267 7.29 17.84 29.12
N LYS A 268 8.42 17.09 29.14
CA LYS A 268 8.61 15.89 29.97
C LYS A 268 7.48 14.87 29.82
N PHE A 269 6.93 14.72 28.61
CA PHE A 269 5.99 13.64 28.36
C PHE A 269 6.71 12.29 28.49
N PRO A 270 6.08 11.28 29.14
CA PRO A 270 6.66 9.94 29.19
C PRO A 270 6.80 9.41 27.76
N SER A 271 8.03 9.04 27.39
CA SER A 271 8.37 8.43 26.10
C SER A 271 8.00 6.95 26.08
#